data_e24b6d361762a5cb8a2c3842f1ded75a
#
_entry.id   e24b6d361762a5cb8a2c3842f1ded75a
#
_cell.length_a   1.000
_cell.length_b   1.000
_cell.length_c   1.000
_cell.angle_alpha   90.00
_cell.angle_beta   90.00
_cell.angle_gamma   90.00
#
_symmetry.space_group_name_H-M   'P 1'
#
loop_
_entity.id
_entity.type
_entity.pdbx_description
1 polymer ?
#
loop_
_entity_poly.entity_id
_entity_poly.type
_entity_poly.pdbx_seq_one_letter_code
_entity_poly.pdbx_strand_id
1 'polypeptide(L)'
;VDQRFPADGAQRFAPAGEPEKIADWSHPTVEPNKLSRFDVSTTVDGVRVDIAGMYRSGIGEPIVFLHGFGSTKEDYSDVVQRTELSDRPVVAYDAPGFGASRCGQPQRLSIPLLVSTALAVLDSRPIDTFHVIGHSMGGLTGLMLASDHPNRVLSFIDIEGNVAPEDCFLSRQIIDGDPDPEVFLDEFTRKAWDSRFYSSALYSAGLAHKVQSNSVRGIFESMVDLSDNGNLMSRFVGLPIPKMFMYGEQNSSLSYLSHLSNSGVELAEIPSSGHFPMYSNPPEMWRRVSEFLVSNSSSPVPEQL
;
A
#
# COMPACT_ATOMS: atom_id res chain seq x y z
N VAL A 1 -17.26 36.16 16.50
CA VAL A 1 -15.84 36.18 16.84
C VAL A 1 -15.11 35.76 15.57
N ASP A 2 -14.57 36.77 14.91
CA ASP A 2 -13.93 36.70 13.58
C ASP A 2 -12.46 36.24 13.80
N GLN A 3 -12.13 34.99 13.49
CA GLN A 3 -10.74 34.52 13.42
C GLN A 3 -10.33 34.43 11.96
N ARG A 4 -9.73 35.52 11.45
CA ARG A 4 -9.02 35.53 10.17
C ARG A 4 -7.70 34.79 10.31
N PHE A 5 -7.52 33.75 9.54
CA PHE A 5 -6.21 33.13 9.31
C PHE A 5 -5.37 34.10 8.45
N PRO A 6 -4.11 34.37 8.78
CA PRO A 6 -3.25 35.17 7.93
C PRO A 6 -2.92 34.41 6.65
N ALA A 7 -3.22 35.01 5.51
CA ALA A 7 -2.63 34.67 4.24
C ALA A 7 -1.18 35.20 4.19
N ASP A 8 -0.29 34.44 3.60
CA ASP A 8 1.14 34.63 3.36
C ASP A 8 2.10 33.97 4.34
N GLY A 9 2.67 32.89 3.82
CA GLY A 9 3.83 32.24 4.35
C GLY A 9 4.34 31.21 3.35
N ALA A 10 4.95 31.70 2.25
CA ALA A 10 5.84 30.84 1.48
C ALA A 10 6.96 30.37 2.41
N GLN A 11 6.75 29.20 3.03
CA GLN A 11 7.82 28.54 3.79
C GLN A 11 8.95 28.22 2.80
N ARG A 12 10.03 29.01 2.88
CA ARG A 12 11.29 28.62 2.29
C ARG A 12 11.72 27.35 2.99
N PHE A 13 11.76 26.25 2.24
CA PHE A 13 12.39 25.02 2.70
C PHE A 13 13.81 25.35 3.13
N ALA A 14 14.14 25.05 4.38
CA ALA A 14 15.52 25.07 4.84
C ALA A 14 16.34 24.11 3.96
N PRO A 15 17.62 24.42 3.69
CA PRO A 15 18.50 23.49 2.99
C PRO A 15 18.52 22.16 3.74
N ALA A 16 18.50 21.06 2.99
CA ALA A 16 18.54 19.71 3.51
C ALA A 16 19.62 19.63 4.60
N GLY A 17 19.19 19.40 5.85
CA GLY A 17 20.08 19.00 6.92
C GLY A 17 20.82 17.72 6.51
N GLU A 18 22.00 17.51 7.08
CA GLU A 18 22.77 16.27 6.89
C GLU A 18 21.81 15.06 7.04
N PRO A 19 21.97 14.01 6.19
CA PRO A 19 21.12 12.83 6.29
C PRO A 19 21.21 12.31 7.73
N GLU A 20 20.06 12.23 8.39
CA GLU A 20 19.99 11.57 9.71
C GLU A 20 20.68 10.22 9.57
N LYS A 21 21.66 9.97 10.45
CA LYS A 21 22.38 8.70 10.50
C LYS A 21 21.35 7.58 10.49
N ILE A 22 21.46 6.68 9.52
CA ILE A 22 20.69 5.44 9.42
C ILE A 22 20.60 4.87 10.84
N ALA A 23 19.38 4.73 11.35
CA ALA A 23 19.17 4.20 12.69
C ALA A 23 19.91 2.87 12.81
N ASP A 24 20.69 2.72 13.88
CA ASP A 24 21.45 1.51 14.14
C ASP A 24 20.47 0.36 14.43
N TRP A 25 20.27 -0.50 13.46
CA TRP A 25 19.39 -1.68 13.55
C TRP A 25 20.00 -2.82 14.37
N SER A 26 21.27 -2.72 14.74
CA SER A 26 22.00 -3.79 15.47
C SER A 26 21.48 -3.96 16.90
N HIS A 27 20.83 -2.96 17.48
CA HIS A 27 20.23 -3.02 18.82
C HIS A 27 18.93 -2.20 18.87
N PRO A 28 17.82 -2.69 18.31
CA PRO A 28 16.57 -1.96 18.30
C PRO A 28 16.01 -1.86 19.73
N THR A 29 16.02 -0.65 20.28
CA THR A 29 15.09 -0.35 21.37
C THR A 29 13.71 -0.29 20.76
N VAL A 30 12.85 -1.29 21.07
CA VAL A 30 11.48 -1.33 20.56
C VAL A 30 10.71 -0.17 21.19
N GLU A 31 10.31 0.80 20.37
CA GLU A 31 9.35 1.84 20.75
C GLU A 31 8.00 1.51 20.08
N PRO A 32 7.17 0.64 20.68
CA PRO A 32 6.03 0.03 20.01
C PRO A 32 4.97 1.05 19.53
N ASN A 33 4.94 2.21 20.17
CA ASN A 33 3.94 3.25 19.90
C ASN A 33 4.50 4.41 19.06
N LYS A 34 5.64 4.23 18.38
CA LYS A 34 6.28 5.28 17.61
C LYS A 34 6.63 4.83 16.20
N LEU A 35 6.19 5.62 15.23
CA LEU A 35 6.65 5.57 13.84
C LEU A 35 7.67 6.67 13.60
N SER A 36 8.84 6.30 13.13
CA SER A 36 9.88 7.22 12.69
C SER A 36 9.80 7.40 11.19
N ARG A 37 10.18 8.58 10.68
CA ARG A 37 10.26 8.85 9.25
C ARG A 37 11.60 8.41 8.69
N PHE A 38 11.63 8.10 7.41
CA PHE A 38 12.86 7.89 6.65
C PHE A 38 12.71 8.38 5.21
N ASP A 39 13.84 8.68 4.60
CA ASP A 39 13.95 8.98 3.20
C ASP A 39 15.00 8.08 2.54
N VAL A 40 14.72 7.60 1.32
CA VAL A 40 15.65 6.81 0.50
C VAL A 40 15.69 7.40 -0.89
N SER A 41 16.87 7.83 -1.33
CA SER A 41 17.12 8.22 -2.72
C SER A 41 17.92 7.13 -3.42
N THR A 42 17.37 6.56 -4.49
CA THR A 42 18.02 5.47 -5.22
C THR A 42 17.66 5.50 -6.70
N THR A 43 18.27 4.62 -7.47
CA THR A 43 17.94 4.38 -8.87
C THR A 43 17.40 2.96 -9.02
N VAL A 44 16.18 2.83 -9.50
CA VAL A 44 15.47 1.57 -9.73
C VAL A 44 15.20 1.43 -11.22
N ASP A 45 15.68 0.37 -11.84
CA ASP A 45 15.53 0.11 -13.28
C ASP A 45 15.92 1.30 -14.17
N GLY A 46 16.97 2.04 -13.76
CA GLY A 46 17.43 3.25 -14.44
C GLY A 46 16.57 4.50 -14.22
N VAL A 47 15.60 4.46 -13.30
CA VAL A 47 14.75 5.59 -12.89
C VAL A 47 15.16 6.05 -11.49
N ARG A 48 15.49 7.33 -11.33
CA ARG A 48 15.71 7.91 -10.00
C ARG A 48 14.38 8.02 -9.26
N VAL A 49 14.37 7.53 -8.03
CA VAL A 49 13.24 7.66 -7.11
C VAL A 49 13.74 8.23 -5.77
N ASP A 50 12.97 9.15 -5.21
CA ASP A 50 13.17 9.68 -3.87
C ASP A 50 11.94 9.26 -3.06
N ILE A 51 12.12 8.35 -2.11
CA ILE A 51 11.06 7.66 -1.36
C ILE A 51 10.99 8.18 0.05
N ALA A 52 9.81 8.65 0.44
CA ALA A 52 9.48 9.02 1.81
C ALA A 52 8.69 7.90 2.48
N GLY A 53 9.15 7.48 3.66
CA GLY A 53 8.54 6.37 4.38
C GLY A 53 8.42 6.61 5.87
N MET A 54 7.79 5.64 6.53
CA MET A 54 7.74 5.53 7.98
C MET A 54 8.06 4.09 8.39
N TYR A 55 8.67 3.93 9.54
CA TYR A 55 9.02 2.64 10.09
C TYR A 55 8.86 2.60 11.60
N ARG A 56 8.70 1.39 12.11
CA ARG A 56 8.84 1.02 13.52
C ARG A 56 9.84 -0.11 13.60
N SER A 57 10.80 -0.01 14.51
CA SER A 57 11.67 -1.13 14.86
C SER A 57 10.93 -2.19 15.67
N GLY A 58 11.41 -3.42 15.62
CA GLY A 58 10.84 -4.54 16.36
C GLY A 58 11.74 -5.77 16.27
N ILE A 59 11.36 -6.84 16.95
CA ILE A 59 12.10 -8.12 17.02
C ILE A 59 11.36 -9.25 16.29
N GLY A 60 10.06 -9.07 16.00
CA GLY A 60 9.25 -10.05 15.28
C GLY A 60 9.45 -9.99 13.76
N GLU A 61 8.62 -10.73 13.03
CA GLU A 61 8.63 -10.73 11.56
C GLU A 61 8.11 -9.40 11.02
N PRO A 62 8.84 -8.78 10.06
CA PRO A 62 8.49 -7.47 9.51
C PRO A 62 7.16 -7.46 8.76
N ILE A 63 6.44 -6.33 8.85
CA ILE A 63 5.23 -6.05 8.08
C ILE A 63 5.50 -4.90 7.13
N VAL A 64 5.19 -5.08 5.86
CA VAL A 64 5.31 -4.09 4.79
C VAL A 64 3.93 -3.70 4.29
N PHE A 65 3.63 -2.41 4.28
CA PHE A 65 2.39 -1.87 3.76
C PHE A 65 2.61 -1.18 2.41
N LEU A 66 1.80 -1.56 1.43
CA LEU A 66 1.77 -0.98 0.08
C LEU A 66 0.40 -0.33 -0.13
N HIS A 67 0.39 0.99 -0.26
CA HIS A 67 -0.85 1.75 -0.39
C HIS A 67 -1.44 1.70 -1.81
N GLY A 68 -2.73 1.97 -1.92
CA GLY A 68 -3.48 2.08 -3.17
C GLY A 68 -3.25 3.41 -3.91
N PHE A 69 -3.78 3.50 -5.12
CA PHE A 69 -3.82 4.77 -5.86
C PHE A 69 -4.49 5.86 -5.02
N GLY A 70 -3.89 7.04 -4.97
CA GLY A 70 -4.44 8.18 -4.20
C GLY A 70 -4.38 8.06 -2.68
N SER A 71 -3.76 7.01 -2.17
CA SER A 71 -3.44 6.80 -0.75
C SER A 71 -1.98 7.16 -0.45
N THR A 72 -1.60 7.08 0.80
CA THR A 72 -0.23 7.31 1.28
C THR A 72 0.10 6.40 2.46
N LYS A 73 1.36 6.35 2.86
CA LYS A 73 1.82 5.57 4.02
C LYS A 73 1.06 5.87 5.32
N GLU A 74 0.53 7.08 5.47
CA GLU A 74 -0.22 7.51 6.66
C GLU A 74 -1.51 6.73 6.87
N ASP A 75 -2.05 6.09 5.84
CA ASP A 75 -3.26 5.26 5.94
C ASP A 75 -3.08 4.03 6.85
N TYR A 76 -1.83 3.69 7.17
CA TYR A 76 -1.45 2.58 8.06
C TYR A 76 -0.82 3.04 9.39
N SER A 77 -0.83 4.34 9.66
CA SER A 77 -0.17 4.90 10.86
C SER A 77 -0.77 4.44 12.18
N ASP A 78 -2.04 4.04 12.19
CA ASP A 78 -2.72 3.52 13.37
C ASP A 78 -2.31 2.08 13.75
N VAL A 79 -1.40 1.45 13.00
CA VAL A 79 -0.72 0.19 13.40
C VAL A 79 -0.05 0.29 14.76
N VAL A 80 0.34 1.49 15.19
CA VAL A 80 0.93 1.73 16.54
C VAL A 80 -0.05 1.46 17.68
N GLN A 81 -1.34 1.41 17.38
CA GLN A 81 -2.39 1.14 18.36
C GLN A 81 -2.72 -0.36 18.45
N ARG A 82 -2.07 -1.20 17.62
CA ARG A 82 -2.32 -2.64 17.55
C ARG A 82 -1.31 -3.35 18.46
N THR A 83 -1.75 -3.65 19.67
CA THR A 83 -0.90 -4.30 20.71
C THR A 83 -0.43 -5.67 20.28
N GLU A 84 -1.22 -6.40 19.51
CA GLU A 84 -0.93 -7.73 18.96
C GLU A 84 0.21 -7.72 17.94
N LEU A 85 0.53 -6.54 17.38
CA LEU A 85 1.58 -6.33 16.39
C LEU A 85 2.73 -5.46 16.92
N SER A 86 2.74 -5.16 18.23
CA SER A 86 3.63 -4.16 18.82
C SER A 86 5.12 -4.52 18.77
N ASP A 87 5.46 -5.79 18.72
CA ASP A 87 6.81 -6.32 18.64
C ASP A 87 7.36 -6.40 17.20
N ARG A 88 6.50 -6.19 16.17
CA ARG A 88 6.90 -6.36 14.78
C ARG A 88 7.50 -5.09 14.18
N PRO A 89 8.61 -5.23 13.43
CA PRO A 89 9.05 -4.16 12.55
C PRO A 89 7.95 -3.82 11.54
N VAL A 90 7.78 -2.53 11.27
CA VAL A 90 6.80 -2.03 10.31
C VAL A 90 7.49 -1.11 9.31
N VAL A 91 7.20 -1.27 8.04
CA VAL A 91 7.62 -0.37 6.97
C VAL A 91 6.39 -0.01 6.13
N ALA A 92 6.17 1.29 5.96
CA ALA A 92 5.25 1.82 4.97
C ALA A 92 5.92 3.00 4.28
N TYR A 93 5.67 3.19 2.99
CA TYR A 93 6.25 4.29 2.22
C TYR A 93 5.26 4.76 1.16
N ASP A 94 5.44 6.00 0.72
CA ASP A 94 4.71 6.52 -0.42
C ASP A 94 5.33 5.94 -1.70
N ALA A 95 4.53 5.33 -2.55
CA ALA A 95 4.97 4.88 -3.86
C ALA A 95 5.50 6.06 -4.70
N PRO A 96 6.45 5.86 -5.63
CA PRO A 96 6.93 6.94 -6.50
C PRO A 96 5.77 7.62 -7.23
N GLY A 97 5.73 8.96 -7.16
CA GLY A 97 4.63 9.75 -7.73
C GLY A 97 3.44 9.97 -6.82
N PHE A 98 3.51 9.50 -5.57
CA PHE A 98 2.48 9.70 -4.54
C PHE A 98 3.05 10.38 -3.29
N GLY A 99 2.19 11.05 -2.55
CA GLY A 99 2.52 11.68 -1.27
C GLY A 99 3.79 12.53 -1.33
N ALA A 100 4.73 12.26 -0.46
CA ALA A 100 6.02 12.94 -0.39
C ALA A 100 7.10 12.33 -1.30
N SER A 101 6.85 11.13 -1.88
CA SER A 101 7.80 10.47 -2.80
C SER A 101 7.79 11.11 -4.18
N ARG A 102 8.92 10.99 -4.89
CA ARG A 102 9.12 11.56 -6.21
C ARG A 102 9.68 10.53 -7.19
N CYS A 103 9.36 10.71 -8.47
CA CYS A 103 9.88 9.91 -9.57
C CYS A 103 10.52 10.84 -10.61
N GLY A 104 11.77 10.57 -10.98
CA GLY A 104 12.50 11.37 -11.98
C GLY A 104 11.97 11.20 -13.41
N GLN A 105 11.26 10.11 -13.67
CA GLN A 105 10.64 9.79 -14.96
C GLN A 105 9.22 9.23 -14.75
N PRO A 106 8.23 10.07 -14.39
CA PRO A 106 6.89 9.62 -14.04
C PRO A 106 6.19 8.79 -15.13
N GLN A 107 6.49 9.08 -16.40
CA GLN A 107 5.97 8.32 -17.55
C GLN A 107 6.43 6.86 -17.63
N ARG A 108 7.44 6.48 -16.85
CA ARG A 108 7.92 5.09 -16.71
C ARG A 108 7.33 4.35 -15.53
N LEU A 109 6.50 5.03 -14.73
CA LEU A 109 5.82 4.36 -13.61
C LEU A 109 4.93 3.24 -14.12
N SER A 110 5.06 2.11 -13.46
CA SER A 110 4.34 0.87 -13.77
C SER A 110 4.35 -0.04 -12.55
N ILE A 111 3.48 -1.02 -12.49
CA ILE A 111 3.48 -2.01 -11.39
C ILE A 111 4.84 -2.73 -11.26
N PRO A 112 5.51 -3.19 -12.33
CA PRO A 112 6.86 -3.76 -12.20
C PRO A 112 7.87 -2.78 -11.56
N LEU A 113 7.84 -1.49 -11.91
CA LEU A 113 8.71 -0.49 -11.28
C LEU A 113 8.37 -0.30 -9.80
N LEU A 114 7.08 -0.39 -9.41
CA LEU A 114 6.69 -0.35 -8.00
C LEU A 114 7.19 -1.58 -7.24
N VAL A 115 7.20 -2.77 -7.85
CA VAL A 115 7.79 -3.99 -7.27
C VAL A 115 9.29 -3.81 -7.04
N SER A 116 10.02 -3.38 -8.08
CA SER A 116 11.47 -3.11 -7.97
C SER A 116 11.76 -2.02 -6.92
N THR A 117 10.89 -1.03 -6.79
CA THR A 117 11.00 0.01 -5.75
C THR A 117 10.79 -0.57 -4.34
N ALA A 118 9.81 -1.45 -4.16
CA ALA A 118 9.57 -2.13 -2.88
C ALA A 118 10.82 -2.91 -2.45
N LEU A 119 11.40 -3.68 -3.35
CA LEU A 119 12.65 -4.41 -3.08
C LEU A 119 13.79 -3.45 -2.71
N ALA A 120 14.01 -2.39 -3.46
CA ALA A 120 15.05 -1.41 -3.19
C ALA A 120 14.89 -0.73 -1.82
N VAL A 121 13.65 -0.42 -1.41
CA VAL A 121 13.34 0.11 -0.07
C VAL A 121 13.67 -0.92 1.01
N LEU A 122 13.30 -2.18 0.83
CA LEU A 122 13.54 -3.24 1.80
C LEU A 122 15.03 -3.61 1.88
N ASP A 123 15.72 -3.66 0.75
CA ASP A 123 17.16 -3.98 0.70
C ASP A 123 18.02 -2.85 1.29
N SER A 124 17.50 -1.61 1.36
CA SER A 124 18.14 -0.53 2.11
C SER A 124 18.11 -0.73 3.64
N ARG A 125 17.48 -1.81 4.10
CA ARG A 125 17.30 -2.22 5.51
C ARG A 125 17.61 -3.70 5.65
N PRO A 126 17.93 -4.19 6.85
CA PRO A 126 18.15 -5.63 7.10
C PRO A 126 16.82 -6.40 7.15
N ILE A 127 16.03 -6.33 6.06
CA ILE A 127 14.73 -7.01 5.93
C ILE A 127 14.82 -8.00 4.77
N ASP A 128 15.11 -9.25 5.10
CA ASP A 128 15.21 -10.33 4.13
C ASP A 128 13.85 -10.95 3.82
N THR A 129 13.04 -11.19 4.85
CA THR A 129 11.71 -11.77 4.73
C THR A 129 10.68 -10.90 5.46
N PHE A 130 9.43 -10.88 4.98
CA PHE A 130 8.39 -10.01 5.50
C PHE A 130 6.99 -10.50 5.15
N HIS A 131 6.00 -10.07 5.94
CA HIS A 131 4.60 -10.12 5.54
C HIS A 131 4.27 -8.89 4.70
N VAL A 132 3.51 -9.04 3.62
CA VAL A 132 3.07 -7.90 2.79
C VAL A 132 1.56 -7.71 2.91
N ILE A 133 1.15 -6.45 3.06
CA ILE A 133 -0.25 -6.01 3.07
C ILE A 133 -0.37 -4.94 2.01
N GLY A 134 -1.16 -5.20 0.99
CA GLY A 134 -1.34 -4.28 -0.13
C GLY A 134 -2.80 -3.92 -0.33
N HIS A 135 -3.08 -2.65 -0.60
CA HIS A 135 -4.41 -2.16 -0.94
C HIS A 135 -4.48 -1.76 -2.42
N SER A 136 -5.49 -2.26 -3.14
CA SER A 136 -5.76 -1.83 -4.53
C SER A 136 -4.50 -1.93 -5.43
N MET A 137 -3.99 -0.84 -5.99
CA MET A 137 -2.69 -0.77 -6.70
C MET A 137 -1.55 -1.41 -5.89
N GLY A 138 -1.51 -1.18 -4.57
CA GLY A 138 -0.55 -1.81 -3.66
C GLY A 138 -0.80 -3.30 -3.48
N GLY A 139 -2.05 -3.76 -3.59
CA GLY A 139 -2.44 -5.18 -3.62
C GLY A 139 -1.86 -5.87 -4.85
N LEU A 140 -2.07 -5.29 -6.04
CA LEU A 140 -1.46 -5.80 -7.27
C LEU A 140 0.08 -5.80 -7.20
N THR A 141 0.67 -4.73 -6.66
CA THR A 141 2.13 -4.68 -6.45
C THR A 141 2.58 -5.79 -5.50
N GLY A 142 1.84 -6.04 -4.41
CA GLY A 142 2.09 -7.12 -3.45
C GLY A 142 1.95 -8.50 -4.06
N LEU A 143 0.93 -8.72 -4.89
CA LEU A 143 0.76 -9.98 -5.62
C LEU A 143 1.94 -10.27 -6.54
N MET A 144 2.37 -9.28 -7.34
CA MET A 144 3.52 -9.44 -8.22
C MET A 144 4.80 -9.68 -7.41
N LEU A 145 5.01 -8.94 -6.33
CA LEU A 145 6.14 -9.13 -5.42
C LEU A 145 6.16 -10.55 -4.83
N ALA A 146 5.03 -11.04 -4.32
CA ALA A 146 4.93 -12.38 -3.74
C ALA A 146 5.11 -13.49 -4.78
N SER A 147 4.59 -13.29 -6.01
CA SER A 147 4.71 -14.25 -7.10
C SER A 147 6.15 -14.35 -7.63
N ASP A 148 6.81 -13.21 -7.81
CA ASP A 148 8.13 -13.15 -8.44
C ASP A 148 9.28 -13.36 -7.40
N HIS A 149 9.01 -13.12 -6.10
CA HIS A 149 9.96 -13.27 -5.01
C HIS A 149 9.40 -14.10 -3.82
N PRO A 150 8.94 -15.34 -4.06
CA PRO A 150 8.25 -16.15 -3.04
C PRO A 150 9.08 -16.45 -1.81
N ASN A 151 10.41 -16.43 -1.92
CA ASN A 151 11.32 -16.65 -0.81
C ASN A 151 11.45 -15.44 0.14
N ARG A 152 10.96 -14.27 -0.26
CA ARG A 152 10.98 -13.03 0.52
C ARG A 152 9.67 -12.81 1.29
N VAL A 153 8.55 -13.32 0.79
CA VAL A 153 7.21 -13.03 1.33
C VAL A 153 6.75 -14.19 2.21
N LEU A 154 6.53 -13.91 3.49
CA LEU A 154 6.06 -14.88 4.49
C LEU A 154 4.55 -15.11 4.39
N SER A 155 3.78 -14.07 4.18
CA SER A 155 2.35 -14.13 3.89
C SER A 155 1.88 -12.86 3.15
N PHE A 156 0.72 -12.94 2.50
CA PHE A 156 0.17 -11.84 1.75
C PHE A 156 -1.30 -11.56 2.10
N ILE A 157 -1.60 -10.32 2.44
CA ILE A 157 -2.97 -9.80 2.58
C ILE A 157 -3.22 -8.85 1.42
N ASP A 158 -4.16 -9.21 0.56
CA ASP A 158 -4.64 -8.38 -0.53
C ASP A 158 -5.95 -7.70 -0.12
N ILE A 159 -5.92 -6.38 0.03
CA ILE A 159 -7.10 -5.57 0.34
C ILE A 159 -7.64 -5.00 -0.97
N GLU A 160 -8.59 -5.68 -1.58
CA GLU A 160 -9.21 -5.29 -2.85
C GLU A 160 -8.21 -4.90 -3.95
N GLY A 161 -7.09 -5.63 -4.06
CA GLY A 161 -6.16 -5.51 -5.18
C GLY A 161 -6.68 -6.23 -6.42
N ASN A 162 -6.03 -5.97 -7.55
CA ASN A 162 -6.42 -6.58 -8.80
C ASN A 162 -6.03 -8.07 -8.85
N VAL A 163 -7.00 -8.94 -9.02
CA VAL A 163 -6.82 -10.38 -9.27
C VAL A 163 -7.53 -10.83 -10.54
N ALA A 164 -8.38 -9.97 -11.12
CA ALA A 164 -9.15 -10.24 -12.33
C ALA A 164 -9.28 -8.97 -13.21
N PRO A 165 -9.60 -9.09 -14.51
CA PRO A 165 -9.83 -7.94 -15.39
C PRO A 165 -10.93 -6.99 -14.93
N GLU A 166 -11.95 -7.50 -14.22
CA GLU A 166 -13.07 -6.71 -13.71
C GLU A 166 -12.64 -5.68 -12.64
N ASP A 167 -11.49 -5.88 -11.99
CA ASP A 167 -10.97 -4.97 -10.97
C ASP A 167 -10.43 -3.65 -11.55
N CYS A 168 -10.26 -3.60 -12.87
CA CYS A 168 -9.75 -2.42 -13.59
C CYS A 168 -10.82 -1.37 -13.93
N PHE A 169 -11.96 -1.33 -13.23
CA PHE A 169 -13.07 -0.42 -13.57
C PHE A 169 -12.66 1.07 -13.60
N LEU A 170 -11.72 1.50 -12.77
CA LEU A 170 -11.19 2.86 -12.75
C LEU A 170 -10.05 3.04 -13.76
N SER A 171 -9.04 2.18 -13.67
CA SER A 171 -7.81 2.32 -14.47
C SER A 171 -8.09 2.18 -15.98
N ARG A 172 -9.08 1.37 -16.37
CA ARG A 172 -9.47 1.18 -17.77
C ARG A 172 -10.01 2.45 -18.44
N GLN A 173 -10.55 3.39 -17.68
CA GLN A 173 -11.03 4.67 -18.21
C GLN A 173 -9.92 5.51 -18.86
N ILE A 174 -8.67 5.34 -18.42
CA ILE A 174 -7.50 5.99 -19.05
C ILE A 174 -7.26 5.43 -20.46
N ILE A 175 -7.45 4.13 -20.65
CA ILE A 175 -7.22 3.47 -21.94
C ILE A 175 -8.36 3.77 -22.90
N ASP A 176 -9.60 3.62 -22.44
CA ASP A 176 -10.79 3.70 -23.29
C ASP A 176 -11.08 5.16 -23.74
N GLY A 177 -10.83 6.14 -22.88
CA GLY A 177 -11.15 7.55 -23.11
C GLY A 177 -9.94 8.42 -23.45
N ASP A 178 -8.72 7.93 -23.27
CA ASP A 178 -7.47 8.69 -23.44
C ASP A 178 -7.50 10.12 -22.81
N PRO A 179 -8.06 10.30 -21.60
CA PRO A 179 -8.19 11.62 -21.00
C PRO A 179 -6.83 12.18 -20.61
N ASP A 180 -6.74 13.53 -20.57
CA ASP A 180 -5.65 14.19 -19.89
C ASP A 180 -5.63 13.79 -18.41
N PRO A 181 -4.45 13.40 -17.84
CA PRO A 181 -4.38 12.93 -16.45
C PRO A 181 -4.87 13.94 -15.40
N GLU A 182 -4.72 15.23 -15.61
CA GLU A 182 -5.22 16.25 -14.67
C GLU A 182 -6.74 16.31 -14.73
N VAL A 183 -7.31 16.35 -15.96
CA VAL A 183 -8.77 16.34 -16.16
C VAL A 183 -9.38 15.06 -15.57
N PHE A 184 -8.73 13.90 -15.79
CA PHE A 184 -9.17 12.64 -15.22
C PHE A 184 -9.19 12.68 -13.68
N LEU A 185 -8.12 13.18 -13.05
CA LEU A 185 -8.04 13.28 -11.59
C LEU A 185 -9.12 14.22 -11.02
N ASP A 186 -9.36 15.35 -11.66
CA ASP A 186 -10.39 16.32 -11.22
C ASP A 186 -11.79 15.70 -11.30
N GLU A 187 -12.10 15.01 -12.40
CA GLU A 187 -13.39 14.34 -12.57
C GLU A 187 -13.56 13.18 -11.58
N PHE A 188 -12.51 12.39 -11.39
CA PHE A 188 -12.52 11.29 -10.45
C PHE A 188 -12.68 11.80 -9.01
N THR A 189 -11.93 12.83 -8.62
CA THR A 189 -12.05 13.47 -7.30
C THR A 189 -13.47 13.94 -7.04
N ARG A 190 -14.09 14.60 -8.00
CA ARG A 190 -15.47 15.08 -7.88
C ARG A 190 -16.48 13.93 -7.74
N LYS A 191 -16.36 12.89 -8.60
CA LYS A 191 -17.21 11.68 -8.51
C LYS A 191 -17.09 10.98 -7.15
N ALA A 192 -15.86 10.86 -6.63
CA ALA A 192 -15.60 10.27 -5.34
C ALA A 192 -16.14 11.11 -4.18
N TRP A 193 -16.04 12.45 -4.28
CA TRP A 193 -16.62 13.39 -3.32
C TRP A 193 -18.15 13.31 -3.25
N ASP A 194 -18.80 13.23 -4.42
CA ASP A 194 -20.26 13.15 -4.53
C ASP A 194 -20.80 11.74 -4.24
N SER A 195 -19.94 10.79 -3.90
CA SER A 195 -20.34 9.44 -3.53
C SER A 195 -21.18 9.43 -2.26
N ARG A 196 -22.19 8.56 -2.21
CA ARG A 196 -22.98 8.32 -1.00
C ARG A 196 -22.18 7.70 0.14
N PHE A 197 -20.98 7.22 -0.13
CA PHE A 197 -20.13 6.55 0.86
C PHE A 197 -19.13 7.51 1.47
N TYR A 198 -19.19 7.64 2.79
CA TYR A 198 -18.30 8.51 3.55
C TYR A 198 -16.81 8.25 3.30
N SER A 199 -16.42 6.97 3.19
CA SER A 199 -15.03 6.59 2.92
C SER A 199 -14.52 7.14 1.58
N SER A 200 -15.36 7.18 0.55
CA SER A 200 -15.00 7.77 -0.74
C SER A 200 -14.81 9.29 -0.64
N ALA A 201 -15.63 9.97 0.15
CA ALA A 201 -15.47 11.42 0.38
C ALA A 201 -14.18 11.71 1.16
N LEU A 202 -13.86 10.92 2.20
CA LEU A 202 -12.58 11.04 2.92
C LEU A 202 -11.38 10.83 2.00
N TYR A 203 -11.44 9.81 1.17
CA TYR A 203 -10.40 9.52 0.18
C TYR A 203 -10.19 10.71 -0.77
N SER A 204 -11.28 11.22 -1.34
CA SER A 204 -11.22 12.31 -2.32
C SER A 204 -10.71 13.63 -1.74
N ALA A 205 -10.97 13.90 -0.46
CA ALA A 205 -10.55 15.14 0.21
C ALA A 205 -9.02 15.37 0.16
N GLY A 206 -8.23 14.28 0.08
CA GLY A 206 -6.78 14.37 0.01
C GLY A 206 -6.18 14.11 -1.37
N LEU A 207 -6.98 13.68 -2.34
CA LEU A 207 -6.48 13.10 -3.59
C LEU A 207 -5.59 14.06 -4.39
N ALA A 208 -6.01 15.31 -4.56
CA ALA A 208 -5.26 16.34 -5.29
C ALA A 208 -3.86 16.62 -4.70
N HIS A 209 -3.64 16.34 -3.43
CA HIS A 209 -2.35 16.54 -2.75
C HIS A 209 -1.52 15.26 -2.66
N LYS A 210 -2.14 14.11 -2.90
CA LYS A 210 -1.51 12.79 -2.77
C LYS A 210 -1.03 12.20 -4.09
N VAL A 211 -1.52 12.68 -5.23
CA VAL A 211 -1.21 12.13 -6.55
C VAL A 211 -0.55 13.18 -7.44
N GLN A 212 0.58 12.84 -8.05
CA GLN A 212 1.14 13.62 -9.14
C GLN A 212 0.46 13.18 -10.45
N SER A 213 -0.20 14.09 -11.15
CA SER A 213 -1.02 13.77 -12.33
C SER A 213 -0.27 13.00 -13.41
N ASN A 214 1.00 13.35 -13.64
CA ASN A 214 1.86 12.68 -14.60
C ASN A 214 2.25 11.23 -14.23
N SER A 215 1.88 10.76 -13.03
CA SER A 215 2.09 9.38 -12.57
C SER A 215 0.92 8.44 -12.92
N VAL A 216 -0.23 9.00 -13.26
CA VAL A 216 -1.49 8.25 -13.38
C VAL A 216 -1.47 7.27 -14.55
N ARG A 217 -1.15 7.76 -15.75
CA ARG A 217 -1.28 7.00 -17.00
C ARG A 217 -0.46 5.72 -16.97
N GLY A 218 0.85 5.81 -16.74
CA GLY A 218 1.74 4.64 -16.80
C GLY A 218 1.36 3.55 -15.79
N ILE A 219 0.92 3.96 -14.59
CA ILE A 219 0.46 3.02 -13.57
C ILE A 219 -0.84 2.34 -14.03
N PHE A 220 -1.82 3.09 -14.51
CA PHE A 220 -3.12 2.54 -14.91
C PHE A 220 -3.02 1.65 -16.14
N GLU A 221 -2.23 2.03 -17.15
CA GLU A 221 -1.95 1.18 -18.30
C GLU A 221 -1.31 -0.14 -17.87
N SER A 222 -0.34 -0.09 -16.97
CA SER A 222 0.31 -1.28 -16.40
C SER A 222 -0.65 -2.14 -15.57
N MET A 223 -1.57 -1.54 -14.80
CA MET A 223 -2.59 -2.27 -14.06
C MET A 223 -3.54 -3.02 -15.01
N VAL A 224 -4.00 -2.37 -16.07
CA VAL A 224 -4.88 -3.00 -17.06
C VAL A 224 -4.17 -4.12 -17.81
N ASP A 225 -2.95 -3.88 -18.30
CA ASP A 225 -2.18 -4.91 -19.00
C ASP A 225 -1.96 -6.16 -18.14
N LEU A 226 -1.55 -5.98 -16.86
CA LEU A 226 -1.38 -7.11 -15.96
C LEU A 226 -2.70 -7.82 -15.64
N SER A 227 -3.79 -7.08 -15.45
CA SER A 227 -5.09 -7.68 -15.16
C SER A 227 -5.65 -8.48 -16.34
N ASP A 228 -5.39 -8.02 -17.57
CA ASP A 228 -5.85 -8.71 -18.80
C ASP A 228 -4.91 -9.86 -19.20
N ASN A 229 -3.60 -9.71 -19.04
CA ASN A 229 -2.58 -10.59 -19.61
C ASN A 229 -1.70 -11.31 -18.57
N GLY A 230 -1.71 -10.88 -17.31
CA GLY A 230 -0.79 -11.35 -16.27
C GLY A 230 -1.20 -12.64 -15.56
N ASN A 231 -2.36 -13.24 -15.92
CA ASN A 231 -2.90 -14.43 -15.26
C ASN A 231 -2.98 -14.29 -13.72
N LEU A 232 -3.39 -13.09 -13.24
CA LEU A 232 -3.32 -12.70 -11.82
C LEU A 232 -4.05 -13.67 -10.89
N MET A 233 -5.24 -14.15 -11.28
CA MET A 233 -5.99 -15.14 -10.49
C MET A 233 -5.17 -16.41 -10.26
N SER A 234 -4.57 -16.96 -11.30
CA SER A 234 -3.75 -18.16 -11.19
C SER A 234 -2.49 -17.92 -10.37
N ARG A 235 -1.87 -16.74 -10.50
CA ARG A 235 -0.73 -16.35 -9.65
C ARG A 235 -1.13 -16.26 -8.19
N PHE A 236 -2.24 -15.58 -7.88
CA PHE A 236 -2.70 -15.39 -6.50
C PHE A 236 -3.04 -16.72 -5.83
N VAL A 237 -3.87 -17.55 -6.48
CA VAL A 237 -4.22 -18.88 -5.98
C VAL A 237 -2.98 -19.77 -5.82
N GLY A 238 -2.06 -19.71 -6.78
CA GLY A 238 -0.84 -20.52 -6.83
C GLY A 238 0.28 -20.09 -5.86
N LEU A 239 0.16 -18.97 -5.13
CA LEU A 239 1.17 -18.57 -4.16
C LEU A 239 1.40 -19.67 -3.11
N PRO A 240 2.65 -20.09 -2.85
CA PRO A 240 2.95 -21.17 -1.89
C PRO A 240 2.99 -20.70 -0.43
N ILE A 241 2.39 -19.55 -0.13
CA ILE A 241 2.40 -18.88 1.17
C ILE A 241 0.96 -18.68 1.67
N PRO A 242 0.73 -18.47 2.97
CA PRO A 242 -0.55 -18.03 3.50
C PRO A 242 -1.00 -16.74 2.82
N LYS A 243 -2.27 -16.69 2.42
CA LYS A 243 -2.83 -15.54 1.71
C LYS A 243 -4.27 -15.29 2.07
N MET A 244 -4.64 -14.01 2.17
CA MET A 244 -5.97 -13.54 2.45
C MET A 244 -6.40 -12.53 1.39
N PHE A 245 -7.65 -12.62 0.94
CA PHE A 245 -8.30 -11.57 0.17
C PHE A 245 -9.33 -10.87 1.05
N MET A 246 -9.10 -9.59 1.34
CA MET A 246 -9.98 -8.76 2.17
C MET A 246 -10.79 -7.83 1.28
N TYR A 247 -12.10 -7.76 1.52
CA TYR A 247 -13.01 -6.92 0.74
C TYR A 247 -14.11 -6.33 1.61
N GLY A 248 -14.64 -5.20 1.20
CA GLY A 248 -15.80 -4.60 1.88
C GLY A 248 -17.11 -5.29 1.51
N GLU A 249 -18.06 -5.33 2.45
CA GLU A 249 -19.42 -5.88 2.26
C GLU A 249 -20.09 -5.37 0.97
N GLN A 250 -19.83 -4.12 0.56
CA GLN A 250 -20.36 -3.52 -0.66
C GLN A 250 -19.90 -4.22 -1.94
N ASN A 251 -18.77 -4.95 -1.87
CA ASN A 251 -18.15 -5.67 -2.97
C ASN A 251 -18.32 -7.20 -2.83
N SER A 252 -19.26 -7.66 -2.00
CA SER A 252 -19.58 -9.08 -1.81
C SER A 252 -20.11 -9.79 -3.07
N SER A 253 -20.43 -9.03 -4.12
CA SER A 253 -20.87 -9.57 -5.42
C SER A 253 -19.74 -9.81 -6.43
N LEU A 254 -18.46 -9.61 -6.06
CA LEU A 254 -17.32 -9.92 -6.93
C LEU A 254 -17.38 -11.37 -7.39
N SER A 255 -17.27 -11.59 -8.69
CA SER A 255 -17.59 -12.87 -9.34
C SER A 255 -16.68 -14.02 -8.90
N TYR A 256 -15.46 -13.70 -8.48
CA TYR A 256 -14.39 -14.65 -8.19
C TYR A 256 -14.26 -15.05 -6.70
N LEU A 257 -15.03 -14.47 -5.78
CA LEU A 257 -14.90 -14.78 -4.34
C LEU A 257 -15.07 -16.26 -4.04
N SER A 258 -16.07 -16.90 -4.66
CA SER A 258 -16.27 -18.35 -4.50
C SER A 258 -15.10 -19.17 -5.03
N HIS A 259 -14.47 -18.74 -6.12
CA HIS A 259 -13.29 -19.39 -6.65
C HIS A 259 -12.09 -19.27 -5.71
N LEU A 260 -11.84 -18.08 -5.16
CA LEU A 260 -10.78 -17.84 -4.17
C LEU A 260 -10.95 -18.74 -2.95
N SER A 261 -12.16 -18.77 -2.36
CA SER A 261 -12.47 -19.59 -1.20
C SER A 261 -12.25 -21.08 -1.47
N ASN A 262 -12.77 -21.58 -2.60
CA ASN A 262 -12.61 -22.99 -3.00
C ASN A 262 -11.15 -23.37 -3.31
N SER A 263 -10.30 -22.37 -3.56
CA SER A 263 -8.87 -22.54 -3.83
C SER A 263 -8.00 -22.36 -2.59
N GLY A 264 -8.60 -22.27 -1.39
CA GLY A 264 -7.88 -22.17 -0.12
C GLY A 264 -7.35 -20.77 0.21
N VAL A 265 -7.85 -19.74 -0.45
CA VAL A 265 -7.59 -18.34 -0.05
C VAL A 265 -8.49 -18.00 1.12
N GLU A 266 -7.95 -17.44 2.19
CA GLU A 266 -8.75 -16.91 3.27
C GLU A 266 -9.51 -15.67 2.81
N LEU A 267 -10.82 -15.61 3.05
CA LEU A 267 -11.64 -14.45 2.73
C LEU A 267 -11.98 -13.66 3.99
N ALA A 268 -11.81 -12.34 3.94
CA ALA A 268 -12.18 -11.43 5.01
C ALA A 268 -13.14 -10.35 4.50
N GLU A 269 -14.44 -10.56 4.73
CA GLU A 269 -15.44 -9.52 4.49
C GLU A 269 -15.42 -8.49 5.64
N ILE A 270 -15.35 -7.20 5.28
CA ILE A 270 -15.40 -6.10 6.24
C ILE A 270 -16.78 -5.44 6.22
N PRO A 271 -17.56 -5.57 7.29
CA PRO A 271 -18.92 -5.02 7.37
C PRO A 271 -18.94 -3.51 7.21
N SER A 272 -20.00 -2.99 6.59
CA SER A 272 -20.25 -1.57 6.36
C SER A 272 -19.12 -0.86 5.60
N SER A 273 -18.37 -1.61 4.79
CA SER A 273 -17.20 -1.14 4.07
C SER A 273 -17.34 -1.38 2.56
N GLY A 274 -16.63 -0.58 1.80
CA GLY A 274 -16.37 -0.78 0.38
C GLY A 274 -14.86 -0.82 0.16
N HIS A 275 -14.40 -0.20 -0.95
CA HIS A 275 -13.01 -0.24 -1.39
C HIS A 275 -11.98 0.30 -0.37
N PHE A 276 -12.41 1.04 0.65
CA PHE A 276 -11.53 1.69 1.63
C PHE A 276 -11.85 1.24 3.07
N PRO A 277 -11.56 -0.02 3.45
CA PRO A 277 -11.84 -0.50 4.81
C PRO A 277 -11.05 0.26 5.88
N MET A 278 -9.85 0.80 5.55
CA MET A 278 -9.06 1.64 6.43
C MET A 278 -9.76 2.95 6.83
N TYR A 279 -10.75 3.41 6.05
CA TYR A 279 -11.54 4.60 6.36
C TYR A 279 -12.93 4.28 6.88
N SER A 280 -13.56 3.20 6.40
CA SER A 280 -14.94 2.87 6.73
C SER A 280 -15.09 2.03 7.99
N ASN A 281 -14.20 1.06 8.23
CA ASN A 281 -14.24 0.18 9.39
C ASN A 281 -12.83 -0.28 9.82
N PRO A 282 -11.95 0.68 10.22
CA PRO A 282 -10.59 0.35 10.66
C PRO A 282 -10.54 -0.71 11.77
N PRO A 283 -11.44 -0.71 12.79
CA PRO A 283 -11.37 -1.72 13.86
C PRO A 283 -11.47 -3.14 13.34
N GLU A 284 -12.42 -3.43 12.45
CA GLU A 284 -12.60 -4.78 11.90
C GLU A 284 -11.48 -5.13 10.91
N MET A 285 -11.05 -4.19 10.07
CA MET A 285 -9.88 -4.38 9.19
C MET A 285 -8.67 -4.84 10.01
N TRP A 286 -8.32 -4.09 11.05
CA TRP A 286 -7.16 -4.41 11.88
C TRP A 286 -7.32 -5.71 12.67
N ARG A 287 -8.53 -6.02 13.13
CA ARG A 287 -8.79 -7.30 13.78
C ARG A 287 -8.46 -8.47 12.85
N ARG A 288 -8.96 -8.43 11.60
CA ARG A 288 -8.66 -9.47 10.59
C ARG A 288 -7.19 -9.54 10.24
N VAL A 289 -6.54 -8.38 10.04
CA VAL A 289 -5.09 -8.30 9.78
C VAL A 289 -4.31 -8.93 10.92
N SER A 290 -4.61 -8.55 12.18
CA SER A 290 -3.89 -9.07 13.35
C SER A 290 -4.08 -10.58 13.52
N GLU A 291 -5.31 -11.07 13.42
CA GLU A 291 -5.62 -12.50 13.51
C GLU A 291 -4.87 -13.31 12.45
N PHE A 292 -4.89 -12.87 11.21
CA PHE A 292 -4.18 -13.52 10.13
C PHE A 292 -2.66 -13.56 10.34
N LEU A 293 -2.06 -12.43 10.69
CA LEU A 293 -0.63 -12.34 10.92
C LEU A 293 -0.17 -13.18 12.12
N VAL A 294 -0.92 -13.18 13.22
CA VAL A 294 -0.61 -13.99 14.41
C VAL A 294 -0.70 -15.48 14.07
N SER A 295 -1.72 -15.89 13.32
CA SER A 295 -1.93 -17.30 12.94
C SER A 295 -0.87 -17.83 11.96
N ASN A 296 -0.24 -16.94 11.20
CA ASN A 296 0.71 -17.29 10.13
C ASN A 296 2.16 -16.85 10.43
N SER A 297 2.47 -16.60 11.70
CA SER A 297 3.83 -16.29 12.13
C SER A 297 4.54 -17.54 12.62
N SER A 298 5.83 -17.58 12.39
CA SER A 298 6.68 -18.56 13.07
C SER A 298 6.62 -18.30 14.57
N SER A 299 6.10 -19.24 15.35
CA SER A 299 6.10 -19.10 16.81
C SER A 299 7.54 -18.83 17.26
N PRO A 300 7.80 -17.82 18.11
CA PRO A 300 9.10 -17.73 18.76
C PRO A 300 9.31 -19.05 19.51
N VAL A 301 10.37 -19.77 19.20
CA VAL A 301 10.80 -20.91 20.03
C VAL A 301 11.03 -20.35 21.41
N PRO A 302 10.31 -20.79 22.47
CA PRO A 302 10.59 -20.33 23.81
C PRO A 302 12.05 -20.68 24.11
N GLU A 303 12.91 -19.70 24.32
CA GLU A 303 14.22 -19.95 24.94
C GLU A 303 13.91 -20.63 26.25
N GLN A 304 14.30 -21.90 26.31
CA GLN A 304 14.27 -22.65 27.56
C GLN A 304 15.29 -21.98 28.51
N LEU A 305 14.75 -21.28 29.50
CA LEU A 305 15.48 -20.76 30.64
C LEU A 305 16.03 -21.92 31.49
#